data_b6b8bd011b5fc5f12d6fa33c49eb5eac
#
_entry.id   b6b8bd011b5fc5f12d6fa33c49eb5eac
#
_cell.length_a   1.000
_cell.length_b   1.000
_cell.length_c   1.000
_cell.angle_alpha   90.00
_cell.angle_beta   90.00
_cell.angle_gamma   90.00
#
_symmetry.space_group_name_H-M   'P 1'
#
loop_
_entity.id
_entity.type
_entity.pdbx_description
1 polymer ?
#
loop_
_entity_poly.entity_id
_entity_poly.type
_entity_poly.pdbx_seq_one_letter_code
_entity_poly.pdbx_strand_id
1 'polypeptide(L)'
;MVQLTSKQRAYLKGLAMKEEAILQLGKTGVTPEFTASLDEALAARELVKIGVQRTFAEEEDLREAAETLAERTKSCVVQTIGRKIVFYRPGDEKHRRIELPRARKTSGAF
;
A
#
# COMPACT_ATOMS: atom_id res chain seq x y z
N MET A 1 -11.45 3.00 -5.82
CA MET A 1 -10.13 3.24 -5.27
C MET A 1 -10.21 3.82 -3.88
N VAL A 2 -9.35 3.42 -3.00
CA VAL A 2 -9.37 3.87 -1.62
C VAL A 2 -8.81 5.27 -1.52
N GLN A 3 -9.48 6.12 -0.77
CA GLN A 3 -8.99 7.48 -0.54
C GLN A 3 -8.76 7.66 0.95
N LEU A 4 -7.62 8.23 1.29
CA LEU A 4 -7.22 8.41 2.67
C LEU A 4 -7.09 9.88 2.98
N THR A 5 -7.56 10.26 4.17
CA THR A 5 -7.27 11.60 4.67
C THR A 5 -5.81 11.66 5.10
N SER A 6 -5.30 12.87 5.30
CA SER A 6 -3.92 13.03 5.78
C SER A 6 -3.73 12.34 7.13
N LYS A 7 -4.71 12.44 7.99
CA LYS A 7 -4.64 11.81 9.30
C LYS A 7 -4.59 10.28 9.20
N GLN A 8 -5.43 9.74 8.32
CA GLN A 8 -5.45 8.29 8.12
C GLN A 8 -4.14 7.81 7.51
N ARG A 9 -3.61 8.56 6.56
CA ARG A 9 -2.35 8.21 5.92
C ARG A 9 -1.20 8.22 6.95
N ALA A 10 -1.17 9.23 7.82
CA ALA A 10 -0.15 9.31 8.85
C ALA A 10 -0.23 8.13 9.81
N TYR A 11 -1.46 7.72 10.14
CA TYR A 11 -1.65 6.57 11.01
C TYR A 11 -1.09 5.29 10.36
N LEU A 12 -1.38 5.10 9.07
CA LEU A 12 -0.90 3.93 8.36
C LEU A 12 0.62 3.94 8.19
N LYS A 13 1.21 5.12 7.99
CA LYS A 13 2.66 5.22 7.94
C LYS A 13 3.29 4.76 9.25
N GLY A 14 2.67 5.14 10.36
CA GLY A 14 3.14 4.71 11.67
C GLY A 14 3.09 3.21 11.84
N LEU A 15 1.99 2.60 11.42
CA LEU A 15 1.88 1.14 11.49
C LEU A 15 2.92 0.48 10.60
N ALA A 16 3.15 1.03 9.41
CA ALA A 16 4.08 0.45 8.45
C ALA A 16 5.51 0.46 8.94
N MET A 17 5.85 1.38 9.83
CA MET A 17 7.21 1.42 10.37
C MET A 17 7.57 0.13 11.09
N LYS A 18 6.59 -0.57 11.61
CA LYS A 18 6.81 -1.81 12.34
C LYS A 18 6.70 -3.05 11.45
N GLU A 19 6.33 -2.86 10.20
CA GLU A 19 6.16 -3.97 9.28
C GLU A 19 7.41 -4.19 8.47
N GLU A 20 7.64 -5.43 8.09
CA GLU A 20 8.75 -5.76 7.21
C GLU A 20 8.23 -5.92 5.79
N ALA A 21 9.10 -5.66 4.84
CA ALA A 21 8.74 -5.90 3.45
C ALA A 21 8.59 -7.40 3.21
N ILE A 22 7.44 -7.80 2.71
CA ILE A 22 7.14 -9.23 2.55
C ILE A 22 7.21 -9.68 1.10
N LEU A 23 7.34 -8.75 0.18
CA LEU A 23 7.49 -9.05 -1.24
C LEU A 23 8.60 -8.19 -1.80
N GLN A 24 9.26 -8.68 -2.83
CA GLN A 24 10.34 -7.94 -3.48
C GLN A 24 10.00 -7.72 -4.95
N LEU A 25 9.94 -6.47 -5.34
CA LEU A 25 9.76 -6.10 -6.75
C LEU A 25 11.14 -6.10 -7.39
N GLY A 26 11.35 -7.00 -8.30
CA GLY A 26 12.67 -7.22 -8.81
C GLY A 26 12.78 -6.96 -10.30
N LYS A 27 13.77 -7.61 -10.89
CA LYS A 27 14.17 -7.37 -12.25
C LYS A 27 13.04 -7.53 -13.26
N THR A 28 12.16 -8.48 -13.03
CA THR A 28 11.06 -8.72 -13.96
C THR A 28 9.96 -7.65 -13.87
N GLY A 29 10.02 -6.81 -12.83
CA GLY A 29 9.11 -5.68 -12.74
C GLY A 29 7.70 -6.05 -12.33
N VAL A 30 6.76 -5.21 -12.78
CA VAL A 30 5.35 -5.39 -12.44
C VAL A 30 4.77 -6.43 -13.37
N THR A 31 4.69 -7.68 -12.90
CA THR A 31 4.17 -8.79 -13.67
C THR A 31 2.80 -9.19 -13.13
N PRO A 32 2.01 -9.95 -13.90
CA PRO A 32 0.76 -10.48 -13.37
C PRO A 32 0.97 -11.33 -12.12
N GLU A 33 2.06 -12.08 -12.07
CA GLU A 33 2.36 -12.91 -10.91
C GLU A 33 2.63 -12.08 -9.67
N PHE A 34 3.43 -11.01 -9.82
CA PHE A 34 3.71 -10.13 -8.69
C PHE A 34 2.42 -9.44 -8.23
N THR A 35 1.62 -8.98 -9.19
CA THR A 35 0.36 -8.32 -8.87
C THR A 35 -0.57 -9.25 -8.10
N ALA A 36 -0.64 -10.52 -8.51
CA ALA A 36 -1.46 -11.50 -7.82
C ALA A 36 -0.96 -11.74 -6.39
N SER A 37 0.36 -11.80 -6.23
CA SER A 37 0.94 -11.98 -4.89
C SER A 37 0.63 -10.80 -3.98
N LEU A 38 0.71 -9.59 -4.53
CA LEU A 38 0.37 -8.40 -3.76
C LEU A 38 -1.11 -8.40 -3.39
N ASP A 39 -1.97 -8.79 -4.34
CA ASP A 39 -3.40 -8.86 -4.09
C ASP A 39 -3.73 -9.82 -2.95
N GLU A 40 -3.10 -10.99 -2.95
CA GLU A 40 -3.29 -11.96 -1.88
C GLU A 40 -2.80 -11.42 -0.54
N ALA A 41 -1.66 -10.74 -0.55
CA ALA A 41 -1.11 -10.19 0.68
C ALA A 41 -2.02 -9.11 1.25
N LEU A 42 -2.60 -8.28 0.37
CA LEU A 42 -3.51 -7.24 0.81
C LEU A 42 -4.79 -7.83 1.39
N ALA A 43 -5.29 -8.91 0.78
CA ALA A 43 -6.48 -9.58 1.30
C ALA A 43 -6.23 -10.14 2.70
N ALA A 44 -5.01 -10.61 2.95
CA ALA A 44 -4.68 -11.20 4.24
C ALA A 44 -4.31 -10.18 5.31
N ARG A 45 -3.68 -9.08 4.91
CA ARG A 45 -3.05 -8.17 5.87
C ARG A 45 -3.56 -6.74 5.84
N GLU A 46 -4.22 -6.31 4.79
CA GLU A 46 -4.71 -4.94 4.55
C GLU A 46 -3.58 -3.92 4.36
N LEU A 47 -2.51 -4.00 5.14
CA LEU A 47 -1.36 -3.11 5.01
C LEU A 47 -0.16 -3.95 4.61
N VAL A 48 0.44 -3.65 3.47
CA VAL A 48 1.54 -4.44 2.93
C VAL A 48 2.67 -3.52 2.53
N LYS A 49 3.87 -3.87 2.96
CA LYS A 49 5.08 -3.17 2.55
C LYS A 49 5.85 -4.08 1.61
N ILE A 50 6.28 -3.54 0.49
CA ILE A 50 7.14 -4.29 -0.43
C ILE A 50 8.48 -3.59 -0.50
N GLY A 51 9.53 -4.37 -0.77
CA GLY A 51 10.84 -3.84 -1.08
C GLY A 51 11.03 -3.80 -2.59
N VAL A 52 11.90 -2.94 -3.05
CA VAL A 52 12.20 -2.83 -4.47
C VAL A 52 13.68 -3.06 -4.64
N GLN A 53 14.03 -3.98 -5.53
CA GLN A 53 15.42 -4.28 -5.77
C GLN A 53 16.11 -3.08 -6.42
N ARG A 54 17.38 -2.95 -6.12
CA ARG A 54 18.15 -1.80 -6.57
C ARG A 54 18.13 -1.63 -8.09
N THR A 55 18.27 -2.72 -8.82
CA THR A 55 18.29 -2.64 -10.27
C THR A 55 16.99 -2.08 -10.82
N PHE A 56 15.84 -2.50 -10.27
CA PHE A 56 14.56 -1.94 -10.69
C PHE A 56 14.50 -0.46 -10.35
N ALA A 57 14.92 -0.10 -9.15
CA ALA A 57 14.83 1.28 -8.68
C ALA A 57 15.67 2.22 -9.51
N GLU A 58 16.76 1.73 -10.09
CA GLU A 58 17.63 2.56 -10.90
C GLU A 58 17.12 2.77 -12.31
N GLU A 59 16.30 1.84 -12.80
CA GLU A 59 15.84 1.87 -14.18
C GLU A 59 14.41 2.30 -14.36
N GLU A 60 13.61 2.20 -13.30
CA GLU A 60 12.19 2.43 -13.41
C GLU A 60 11.72 3.47 -12.38
N ASP A 61 10.62 4.11 -12.70
CA ASP A 61 10.03 5.09 -11.80
C ASP A 61 9.23 4.35 -10.73
N LEU A 62 9.69 4.42 -9.48
CA LEU A 62 9.02 3.75 -8.37
C LEU A 62 7.62 4.26 -8.14
N ARG A 63 7.42 5.56 -8.34
CA ARG A 63 6.09 6.14 -8.14
C ARG A 63 5.10 5.60 -9.15
N GLU A 64 5.53 5.50 -10.39
CA GLU A 64 4.69 4.96 -11.43
C GLU A 64 4.36 3.49 -11.18
N ALA A 65 5.38 2.71 -10.78
CA ALA A 65 5.15 1.30 -10.46
C ALA A 65 4.18 1.16 -9.31
N ALA A 66 4.32 1.99 -8.29
CA ALA A 66 3.41 1.96 -7.14
C ALA A 66 1.98 2.26 -7.55
N GLU A 67 1.80 3.26 -8.40
CA GLU A 67 0.46 3.62 -8.84
C GLU A 67 -0.16 2.52 -9.70
N THR A 68 0.64 1.91 -10.55
CA THR A 68 0.15 0.82 -11.38
C THR A 68 -0.31 -0.36 -10.52
N LEU A 69 0.50 -0.73 -9.53
CA LEU A 69 0.15 -1.82 -8.64
C LEU A 69 -1.08 -1.49 -7.80
N ALA A 70 -1.17 -0.25 -7.33
CA ALA A 70 -2.33 0.17 -6.53
C ALA A 70 -3.60 0.08 -7.36
N GLU A 71 -3.53 0.52 -8.61
CA GLU A 71 -4.67 0.49 -9.49
C GLU A 71 -5.12 -0.95 -9.76
N ARG A 72 -4.17 -1.83 -10.04
CA ARG A 72 -4.49 -3.21 -10.37
C ARG A 72 -5.01 -4.00 -9.19
N THR A 73 -4.59 -3.65 -7.98
CA THR A 73 -5.05 -4.35 -6.77
C THR A 73 -6.16 -3.60 -6.05
N LYS A 74 -6.57 -2.46 -6.59
CA LYS A 74 -7.61 -1.62 -5.99
C LYS A 74 -7.25 -1.21 -4.57
N SER A 75 -5.99 -0.89 -4.39
CA SER A 75 -5.49 -0.42 -3.11
C SER A 75 -5.02 1.01 -3.28
N CYS A 76 -4.48 1.59 -2.23
CA CYS A 76 -3.87 2.90 -2.34
C CYS A 76 -2.43 2.86 -1.86
N VAL A 77 -1.63 3.76 -2.39
CA VAL A 77 -0.25 3.88 -1.97
C VAL A 77 -0.22 4.76 -0.74
N VAL A 78 0.28 4.21 0.37
CA VAL A 78 0.40 4.98 1.61
C VAL A 78 1.65 5.86 1.55
N GLN A 79 2.77 5.27 1.14
CA GLN A 79 3.98 6.05 0.94
C GLN A 79 4.99 5.26 0.11
N THR A 80 5.88 6.01 -0.52
CA THR A 80 7.04 5.47 -1.20
C THR A 80 8.24 6.10 -0.53
N ILE A 81 9.08 5.31 0.08
CA ILE A 81 10.23 5.84 0.79
C ILE A 81 11.44 4.96 0.53
N GLY A 82 12.51 5.57 0.02
CA GLY A 82 13.68 4.80 -0.38
C GLY A 82 13.28 3.77 -1.41
N ARG A 83 13.59 2.52 -1.13
CA ARG A 83 13.19 1.43 -2.02
C ARG A 83 12.11 0.58 -1.40
N LYS A 84 11.18 1.23 -0.68
CA LYS A 84 10.05 0.55 -0.06
C LYS A 84 8.77 1.24 -0.48
N ILE A 85 7.73 0.47 -0.69
CA ILE A 85 6.42 1.00 -1.04
C ILE A 85 5.41 0.36 -0.09
N VAL A 86 4.51 1.17 0.46
CA VAL A 86 3.49 0.70 1.37
C VAL A 86 2.13 0.86 0.72
N PHE A 87 1.37 -0.23 0.71
CA PHE A 87 0.02 -0.26 0.14
C PHE A 87 -1.00 -0.56 1.23
N TYR A 88 -2.19 -0.05 1.06
CA TYR A 88 -3.29 -0.31 1.98
C TYR A 88 -4.57 -0.58 1.20
N ARG A 89 -5.30 -1.61 1.61
CA ARG A 89 -6.62 -1.91 1.08
C ARG A 89 -7.46 -2.46 2.24
N PRO A 90 -8.57 -1.78 2.61
CA PRO A 90 -9.37 -2.27 3.74
C PRO A 90 -10.03 -3.59 3.38
N GLY A 91 -10.12 -4.47 4.36
CA GLY A 91 -10.91 -5.67 4.22
C GLY A 91 -12.39 -5.34 4.26
N ASP A 92 -13.24 -6.33 4.00
CA ASP A 92 -14.65 -6.08 4.16
C ASP A 92 -14.97 -5.92 5.64
N GLU A 93 -16.21 -5.56 5.95
CA GLU A 93 -16.55 -5.23 7.33
C GLU A 93 -16.30 -6.37 8.30
N LYS A 94 -16.47 -7.58 7.84
CA LYS A 94 -16.30 -8.74 8.72
C LYS A 94 -14.84 -9.09 8.94
N HIS A 95 -13.96 -8.71 8.02
CA HIS A 95 -12.56 -9.12 8.06
C HIS A 95 -11.61 -7.97 8.24
N ARG A 96 -12.12 -6.80 8.55
CA ARG A 96 -11.27 -5.63 8.69
C ARG A 96 -10.40 -5.76 9.94
N ARG A 97 -9.11 -5.61 9.76
CA ARG A 97 -8.15 -5.75 10.84
C ARG A 97 -7.64 -4.43 11.35
N ILE A 98 -7.60 -3.42 10.48
CA ILE A 98 -7.05 -2.13 10.82
C ILE A 98 -8.20 -1.15 10.94
N GLU A 99 -8.31 -0.49 12.09
CA GLU A 99 -9.30 0.54 12.26
C GLU A 99 -8.64 1.88 12.06
N LEU A 100 -9.05 2.58 11.03
CA LEU A 100 -8.49 3.89 10.75
C LEU A 100 -9.13 4.94 11.64
N PRO A 101 -8.40 6.02 11.95
CA PRO A 101 -9.01 7.15 12.62
C PRO A 101 -10.16 7.68 11.76
N ARG A 102 -11.20 8.18 12.40
CA ARG A 102 -12.30 8.74 11.66
C ARG A 102 -11.86 9.90 10.83
N ALA A 103 -12.37 9.94 9.60
CA ALA A 103 -12.15 11.11 8.78
C ALA A 103 -12.90 12.27 9.41
N ARG A 104 -12.27 13.43 9.46
CA ARG A 104 -12.92 14.55 10.00
C ARG A 104 -13.90 15.05 9.07
N LYS A 105 -14.98 14.87 9.09
CA LYS A 105 -15.86 15.34 8.17
C LYS A 105 -16.83 16.16 8.66
N THR A 106 -16.76 16.26 8.68
CA THR A 106 -17.42 16.76 9.10
C THR A 106 -17.63 17.15 10.03
N SER A 107 -17.30 17.02 10.23
CA SER A 107 -17.45 17.23 11.10
C SER A 107 -17.85 18.12 11.36
N GLY A 108 -17.80 18.19 10.99
CA GLY A 108 -18.20 18.96 11.19
C GLY A 108 -19.20 19.05 11.10
N ALA A 109 -19.51 18.79 10.89
CA ALA A 109 -20.44 18.87 10.79
C ALA A 109 -21.05 19.20 11.75
N PHE A 110 -20.93 19.46 11.96
CA PHE A 110 -21.43 19.81 12.70
C PHE A 110 -21.68 20.53 12.71
#